data_520661268f242f0c1f31c63a10648c64
#
_entry.id   520661268f242f0c1f31c63a10648c64
#
_cell.length_a   1.000
_cell.length_b   1.000
_cell.length_c   1.000
_cell.angle_alpha   90.00
_cell.angle_beta   90.00
_cell.angle_gamma   90.00
#
_symmetry.space_group_name_H-M   'P 1'
#
loop_
_entity.id
_entity.type
_entity.pdbx_description
1 polymer ?
#
loop_
_entity_poly.entity_id
_entity_poly.type
_entity_poly.pdbx_seq_one_letter_code
_entity_poly.pdbx_strand_id
1 'polypeptide(L)'
;MRSYRPSPSMIVAMVALFVALSGTTYAVTRIPKRSVGASQIKKKAIRSYHIKARNVTRTKIARSAIDSSLVQNDSLRGSDILEASLGTVPSATKAANADRVGGLAVQKFSFRNPAGTPSTNVLNTGGLAINAACNTGTALSVSASTTVSGANIHSGGTWGAANQSFYVADDTFDTGNTFDPLQNGTTQSTNLTGTLVYARPDGGVVTVEFRAQETAAQCVFAGTAIG
;
A
#
# COMPACT_ATOMS: atom_id res chain seq x y z
N MET A 1 -0.69 44.92 -93.88
CA MET A 1 -0.66 44.46 -92.48
C MET A 1 -0.55 45.61 -91.56
N ARG A 2 -1.56 45.93 -90.74
CA ARG A 2 -1.56 47.09 -89.83
C ARG A 2 -0.73 46.69 -88.55
N SER A 3 0.40 47.28 -88.40
CA SER A 3 1.26 47.11 -87.19
C SER A 3 0.52 47.67 -86.00
N TYR A 4 0.01 46.75 -85.13
CA TYR A 4 -0.61 47.10 -83.86
C TYR A 4 0.48 47.50 -82.89
N ARG A 5 0.61 48.78 -82.59
CA ARG A 5 1.53 49.28 -81.56
C ARG A 5 0.71 49.41 -80.24
N PRO A 6 1.05 48.67 -79.16
CA PRO A 6 0.35 48.83 -77.91
C PRO A 6 0.48 50.31 -77.41
N SER A 7 -0.61 50.82 -76.85
CA SER A 7 -0.58 52.14 -76.23
C SER A 7 0.26 52.13 -74.94
N PRO A 8 0.89 53.24 -74.59
CA PRO A 8 1.66 53.31 -73.33
C PRO A 8 0.85 52.88 -72.09
N SER A 9 -0.43 53.24 -72.06
CA SER A 9 -1.37 52.77 -70.98
C SER A 9 -1.57 51.30 -70.90
N MET A 10 -1.60 50.64 -72.07
CA MET A 10 -1.73 49.19 -72.10
C MET A 10 -0.47 48.49 -71.61
N ILE A 11 0.69 48.99 -71.89
CA ILE A 11 1.97 48.50 -71.37
C ILE A 11 2.02 48.66 -69.86
N VAL A 12 1.63 49.75 -69.30
CA VAL A 12 1.58 50.02 -67.88
C VAL A 12 0.57 49.12 -67.18
N ALA A 13 -0.61 48.84 -67.79
CA ALA A 13 -1.61 47.94 -67.24
C ALA A 13 -1.12 46.50 -67.25
N MET A 14 -0.42 46.04 -68.28
CA MET A 14 0.15 44.70 -68.34
C MET A 14 1.27 44.53 -67.28
N VAL A 15 2.14 45.49 -67.08
CA VAL A 15 3.15 45.45 -66.05
C VAL A 15 2.53 45.43 -64.64
N ALA A 16 1.53 46.28 -64.40
CA ALA A 16 0.81 46.29 -63.12
C ALA A 16 0.11 44.94 -62.83
N LEU A 17 -0.51 44.38 -63.84
CA LEU A 17 -1.13 43.03 -63.74
C LEU A 17 -0.09 41.95 -63.45
N PHE A 18 1.07 42.00 -64.10
CA PHE A 18 2.16 41.06 -63.89
C PHE A 18 2.75 41.16 -62.45
N VAL A 19 2.93 42.36 -61.95
CA VAL A 19 3.38 42.63 -60.59
C VAL A 19 2.33 42.16 -59.56
N ALA A 20 1.06 42.42 -59.80
CA ALA A 20 -0.03 42.01 -58.92
C ALA A 20 -0.14 40.46 -58.83
N LEU A 21 -0.01 39.75 -59.94
CA LEU A 21 -0.05 38.32 -60.00
C LEU A 21 1.18 37.64 -59.44
N SER A 22 2.36 38.22 -59.60
CA SER A 22 3.60 37.66 -59.03
C SER A 22 3.74 37.88 -57.52
N GLY A 23 3.15 38.96 -56.99
CA GLY A 23 3.16 39.23 -55.54
C GLY A 23 2.36 38.25 -54.69
N THR A 24 1.24 37.69 -55.26
CA THR A 24 0.39 36.77 -54.51
C THR A 24 1.02 35.37 -54.33
N THR A 25 1.80 34.90 -55.30
CA THR A 25 2.49 33.60 -55.19
C THR A 25 3.62 33.57 -54.19
N TYR A 26 4.27 34.71 -53.93
CA TYR A 26 5.36 34.78 -52.97
C TYR A 26 4.89 34.79 -51.49
N ALA A 27 3.71 35.34 -51.22
CA ALA A 27 3.13 35.41 -49.89
C ALA A 27 2.59 34.09 -49.36
N VAL A 28 2.16 33.18 -50.27
CA VAL A 28 1.54 31.87 -49.92
C VAL A 28 2.59 30.77 -49.67
N THR A 29 3.78 30.88 -50.27
CA THR A 29 4.77 29.78 -50.26
C THR A 29 5.81 29.83 -49.13
N ARG A 30 5.96 30.94 -48.45
CA ARG A 30 6.96 31.08 -47.37
C ARG A 30 6.41 31.81 -46.16
N ILE A 31 5.80 31.09 -45.24
CA ILE A 31 5.54 31.62 -43.90
C ILE A 31 6.89 31.75 -43.18
N PRO A 32 7.34 32.96 -42.78
CA PRO A 32 8.59 33.12 -42.06
C PRO A 32 8.59 32.26 -40.76
N LYS A 33 9.76 31.75 -40.41
CA LYS A 33 9.89 31.03 -39.13
C LYS A 33 9.46 31.95 -38.00
N ARG A 34 8.66 31.42 -37.06
CA ARG A 34 8.15 32.14 -35.89
C ARG A 34 7.14 33.28 -36.17
N SER A 35 6.54 33.31 -37.37
CA SER A 35 5.54 34.33 -37.72
C SER A 35 4.11 33.98 -37.25
N VAL A 36 3.89 32.74 -36.80
CA VAL A 36 2.57 32.29 -36.27
C VAL A 36 2.59 32.46 -34.77
N GLY A 37 1.86 33.41 -34.26
CA GLY A 37 1.67 33.60 -32.81
C GLY A 37 0.34 33.02 -32.31
N ALA A 38 0.08 33.19 -31.01
CA ALA A 38 -1.14 32.64 -30.37
C ALA A 38 -2.44 33.22 -30.95
N SER A 39 -2.40 34.48 -31.42
CA SER A 39 -3.57 35.14 -32.03
C SER A 39 -3.99 34.57 -33.38
N GLN A 40 -3.07 33.98 -34.11
CA GLN A 40 -3.36 33.34 -35.41
C GLN A 40 -3.90 31.92 -35.27
N ILE A 41 -3.77 31.31 -34.08
CA ILE A 41 -4.26 29.96 -33.84
C ILE A 41 -5.62 30.03 -33.15
N LYS A 42 -6.67 29.62 -33.86
CA LYS A 42 -8.03 29.57 -33.28
C LYS A 42 -8.09 28.56 -32.13
N LYS A 43 -8.91 28.85 -31.13
CA LYS A 43 -9.17 27.89 -30.04
C LYS A 43 -9.58 26.53 -30.61
N LYS A 44 -9.03 25.45 -30.05
CA LYS A 44 -9.27 24.05 -30.50
C LYS A 44 -8.78 23.72 -31.91
N ALA A 45 -8.00 24.59 -32.55
CA ALA A 45 -7.43 24.31 -33.87
C ALA A 45 -6.34 23.23 -33.84
N ILE A 46 -5.61 23.13 -32.73
CA ILE A 46 -4.58 22.08 -32.52
C ILE A 46 -5.26 20.82 -31.97
N ARG A 47 -5.25 19.76 -32.73
CA ARG A 47 -5.79 18.46 -32.40
C ARG A 47 -4.65 17.44 -32.24
N SER A 48 -4.93 16.25 -31.67
CA SER A 48 -3.93 15.21 -31.39
C SER A 48 -3.07 14.82 -32.61
N TYR A 49 -3.65 14.76 -33.80
CA TYR A 49 -2.92 14.42 -35.02
C TYR A 49 -1.95 15.51 -35.51
N HIS A 50 -2.09 16.76 -35.03
CA HIS A 50 -1.13 17.84 -35.30
C HIS A 50 0.11 17.74 -34.40
N ILE A 51 0.04 16.99 -33.31
CA ILE A 51 1.13 16.82 -32.36
C ILE A 51 1.74 15.44 -32.59
N LYS A 52 2.93 15.42 -33.17
CA LYS A 52 3.66 14.17 -33.37
C LYS A 52 3.99 13.53 -32.01
N ALA A 53 3.95 12.20 -31.97
CA ALA A 53 4.31 11.45 -30.77
C ALA A 53 5.66 11.91 -30.17
N ARG A 54 5.74 12.04 -28.85
CA ARG A 54 6.91 12.50 -28.10
C ARG A 54 7.31 13.97 -28.30
N ASN A 55 6.52 14.78 -29.02
CA ASN A 55 6.83 16.21 -29.19
C ASN A 55 6.46 17.08 -27.99
N VAL A 56 5.58 16.59 -27.10
CA VAL A 56 5.31 17.25 -25.83
C VAL A 56 6.31 16.71 -24.80
N THR A 57 7.36 17.47 -24.57
CA THR A 57 8.40 17.15 -23.58
C THR A 57 8.16 17.90 -22.28
N ARG A 58 8.84 17.50 -21.20
CA ARG A 58 8.74 18.14 -19.88
C ARG A 58 8.90 19.66 -19.93
N THR A 59 9.76 20.19 -20.81
CA THR A 59 9.99 21.62 -20.96
C THR A 59 8.81 22.38 -21.61
N LYS A 60 7.86 21.64 -22.20
CA LYS A 60 6.66 22.21 -22.82
C LYS A 60 5.46 22.28 -21.87
N ILE A 61 5.59 21.62 -20.72
CA ILE A 61 4.57 21.59 -19.67
C ILE A 61 5.07 22.52 -18.55
N ALA A 62 4.32 23.57 -18.26
CA ALA A 62 4.64 24.46 -17.14
C ALA A 62 4.57 23.71 -15.81
N ARG A 63 5.31 24.18 -14.79
CA ARG A 63 5.18 23.63 -13.44
C ARG A 63 3.74 23.80 -12.95
N SER A 64 3.23 22.78 -12.28
CA SER A 64 1.85 22.73 -11.77
C SER A 64 0.74 22.85 -12.84
N ALA A 65 1.07 22.69 -14.12
CA ALA A 65 0.08 22.68 -15.20
C ALA A 65 -0.72 21.36 -15.27
N ILE A 66 -0.25 20.32 -14.59
CA ILE A 66 -0.97 19.03 -14.46
C ILE A 66 -1.44 18.95 -13.01
N ASP A 67 -2.71 19.01 -12.81
CA ASP A 67 -3.38 18.83 -11.52
C ASP A 67 -4.33 17.60 -11.55
N SER A 68 -4.99 17.35 -10.43
CA SER A 68 -5.89 16.19 -10.28
C SER A 68 -7.08 16.21 -11.25
N SER A 69 -7.47 17.35 -11.78
CA SER A 69 -8.59 17.45 -12.74
C SER A 69 -8.20 17.00 -14.14
N LEU A 70 -6.91 17.01 -14.46
CA LEU A 70 -6.35 16.62 -15.74
C LEU A 70 -5.87 15.15 -15.76
N VAL A 71 -5.75 14.54 -14.59
CA VAL A 71 -5.39 13.13 -14.46
C VAL A 71 -6.66 12.34 -14.20
N GLN A 72 -7.06 11.51 -15.14
CA GLN A 72 -8.22 10.65 -14.97
C GLN A 72 -7.97 9.67 -13.81
N ASN A 73 -8.98 9.42 -12.97
CA ASN A 73 -8.89 8.43 -11.91
C ASN A 73 -8.48 7.07 -12.50
N ASP A 74 -7.64 6.35 -11.77
CA ASP A 74 -7.11 5.02 -12.14
C ASP A 74 -6.29 4.97 -13.43
N SER A 75 -5.90 6.12 -13.99
CA SER A 75 -5.08 6.18 -15.21
C SER A 75 -3.58 6.04 -14.98
N LEU A 76 -3.10 6.29 -13.75
CA LEU A 76 -1.70 6.12 -13.36
C LEU A 76 -1.48 4.75 -12.73
N ARG A 77 -0.43 4.07 -13.14
CA ARG A 77 0.02 2.80 -12.58
C ARG A 77 1.31 3.01 -11.77
N GLY A 78 1.68 2.05 -10.93
CA GLY A 78 2.92 2.11 -10.16
C GLY A 78 4.17 2.32 -11.03
N SER A 79 4.19 1.78 -12.25
CA SER A 79 5.26 2.00 -13.24
C SER A 79 5.38 3.45 -13.73
N ASP A 80 4.32 4.25 -13.59
CA ASP A 80 4.27 5.64 -14.06
C ASP A 80 4.72 6.62 -12.96
N ILE A 81 4.96 6.12 -11.74
CA ILE A 81 5.30 6.90 -10.55
C ILE A 81 6.69 6.49 -10.08
N LEU A 82 7.59 7.45 -9.95
CA LEU A 82 8.87 7.24 -9.28
C LEU A 82 8.65 7.32 -7.77
N GLU A 83 8.40 6.19 -7.13
CA GLU A 83 8.06 6.09 -5.70
C GLU A 83 9.11 6.73 -4.78
N ALA A 84 10.40 6.61 -5.13
CA ALA A 84 11.49 7.24 -4.39
C ALA A 84 11.41 8.79 -4.35
N SER A 85 10.63 9.39 -5.25
CA SER A 85 10.41 10.85 -5.30
C SER A 85 9.14 11.30 -4.56
N LEU A 86 8.30 10.35 -4.16
CA LEU A 86 7.16 10.63 -3.31
C LEU A 86 7.69 10.92 -1.89
N GLY A 87 7.53 12.14 -1.42
CA GLY A 87 7.76 12.46 -0.01
C GLY A 87 6.86 11.60 0.88
N THR A 88 7.02 11.72 2.20
CA THR A 88 6.14 11.03 3.16
C THR A 88 4.69 11.27 2.77
N VAL A 89 3.99 10.23 2.36
CA VAL A 89 2.55 10.30 2.08
C VAL A 89 1.85 10.48 3.43
N PRO A 90 1.29 11.68 3.75
CA PRO A 90 0.77 11.96 5.09
C PRO A 90 -0.43 11.10 5.49
N SER A 91 -0.95 10.29 4.58
CA SER A 91 -2.15 9.50 4.79
C SER A 91 -2.07 8.14 4.10
N ALA A 92 -1.06 7.34 4.42
CA ALA A 92 -1.28 5.90 4.42
C ALA A 92 -2.19 5.55 5.62
N THR A 93 -3.31 6.26 5.76
CA THR A 93 -4.27 6.09 6.86
C THR A 93 -5.01 4.77 6.82
N LYS A 94 -4.72 3.93 5.82
CA LYS A 94 -5.17 2.56 5.77
C LYS A 94 -4.14 1.70 5.03
N ALA A 95 -2.99 1.47 5.64
CA ALA A 95 -2.48 0.13 5.56
C ALA A 95 -3.52 -0.73 6.31
N ALA A 96 -4.63 -1.06 5.64
CA ALA A 96 -5.73 -1.83 6.25
C ALA A 96 -5.26 -3.21 6.70
N ASN A 97 -4.05 -3.61 6.32
CA ASN A 97 -3.31 -4.77 6.78
C ASN A 97 -1.82 -4.45 6.66
N ALA A 98 -1.28 -3.68 7.60
CA ALA A 98 0.15 -3.74 7.83
C ALA A 98 0.43 -5.11 8.50
N ASP A 99 0.56 -6.15 7.69
CA ASP A 99 0.98 -7.48 8.17
C ASP A 99 2.38 -7.41 8.80
N ARG A 100 3.06 -6.29 8.66
CA ARG A 100 4.38 -6.02 9.24
C ARG A 100 4.50 -4.61 9.76
N VAL A 101 5.03 -4.48 10.97
CA VAL A 101 5.43 -3.22 11.59
C VAL A 101 6.94 -3.28 11.82
N GLY A 102 7.69 -2.39 11.17
CA GLY A 102 9.16 -2.40 11.27
C GLY A 102 9.83 -3.68 10.77
N GLY A 103 9.18 -4.42 9.85
CA GLY A 103 9.66 -5.71 9.34
C GLY A 103 9.17 -6.93 10.12
N LEU A 104 8.56 -6.74 11.30
CA LEU A 104 8.01 -7.80 12.13
C LEU A 104 6.58 -8.13 11.69
N ALA A 105 6.24 -9.42 11.64
CA ALA A 105 4.88 -9.88 11.35
C ALA A 105 3.97 -9.57 12.55
N VAL A 106 2.77 -9.03 12.27
CA VAL A 106 1.74 -8.81 13.27
C VAL A 106 0.54 -9.69 12.96
N GLN A 107 0.22 -10.59 13.88
CA GLN A 107 -0.90 -11.52 13.74
C GLN A 107 -1.88 -11.32 14.88
N LYS A 108 -3.17 -11.18 14.54
CA LYS A 108 -4.25 -11.23 15.52
C LYS A 108 -4.82 -12.65 15.57
N PHE A 109 -5.10 -13.15 16.76
CA PHE A 109 -5.75 -14.44 16.95
C PHE A 109 -6.93 -14.33 17.88
N SER A 110 -7.90 -15.22 17.71
CA SER A 110 -9.09 -15.28 18.57
C SER A 110 -9.65 -16.69 18.58
N PHE A 111 -9.73 -17.25 19.76
CA PHE A 111 -10.46 -18.45 20.08
C PHE A 111 -11.64 -18.08 20.98
N ARG A 112 -12.83 -18.40 20.55
CA ARG A 112 -14.06 -18.14 21.31
C ARG A 112 -15.03 -19.30 21.04
N ASN A 113 -15.04 -20.27 21.93
CA ASN A 113 -15.75 -21.52 21.72
C ASN A 113 -16.47 -22.03 22.97
N PRO A 114 -17.59 -22.78 22.82
CA PRO A 114 -18.30 -23.37 23.91
C PRO A 114 -17.49 -24.54 24.56
N ALA A 115 -17.95 -24.96 25.72
CA ALA A 115 -17.43 -26.15 26.40
C ALA A 115 -17.46 -27.37 25.50
N GLY A 116 -16.45 -28.24 25.62
CA GLY A 116 -16.28 -29.45 24.81
C GLY A 116 -15.64 -29.18 23.43
N THR A 117 -15.15 -27.98 23.13
CA THR A 117 -14.41 -27.70 21.90
C THR A 117 -12.99 -28.27 21.99
N PRO A 118 -12.60 -29.18 21.06
CA PRO A 118 -11.27 -29.77 21.04
C PRO A 118 -10.19 -28.72 20.75
N SER A 119 -8.93 -29.13 21.03
CA SER A 119 -7.77 -28.29 20.76
C SER A 119 -7.65 -27.93 19.30
N THR A 120 -7.51 -26.62 19.03
CA THR A 120 -7.28 -26.05 17.70
C THR A 120 -6.10 -25.12 17.72
N ASN A 121 -5.35 -25.07 16.60
CA ASN A 121 -4.26 -24.10 16.44
C ASN A 121 -4.84 -22.71 16.26
N VAL A 122 -4.40 -21.76 17.07
CA VAL A 122 -4.87 -20.37 17.06
C VAL A 122 -3.80 -19.39 16.61
N LEU A 123 -2.53 -19.78 16.75
CA LEU A 123 -1.38 -18.96 16.32
C LEU A 123 -0.27 -19.89 15.84
N ASN A 124 0.34 -19.54 14.71
CA ASN A 124 1.55 -20.17 14.20
C ASN A 124 2.44 -19.11 13.59
N THR A 125 3.53 -18.77 14.27
CA THR A 125 4.45 -17.71 13.81
C THR A 125 5.85 -17.91 14.38
N GLY A 126 6.87 -17.66 13.60
CA GLY A 126 8.27 -17.70 14.04
C GLY A 126 8.74 -19.02 14.66
N GLY A 127 8.12 -20.15 14.32
CA GLY A 127 8.41 -21.46 14.92
C GLY A 127 7.60 -21.76 16.19
N LEU A 128 6.87 -20.80 16.73
CA LEU A 128 5.93 -20.97 17.85
C LEU A 128 4.55 -21.32 17.34
N ALA A 129 3.94 -22.36 17.87
CA ALA A 129 2.53 -22.69 17.67
C ALA A 129 1.79 -22.66 19.00
N ILE A 130 0.63 -22.00 19.04
CA ILE A 130 -0.24 -21.96 20.21
C ILE A 130 -1.57 -22.63 19.84
N ASN A 131 -2.01 -23.54 20.68
CA ASN A 131 -3.27 -24.23 20.58
C ASN A 131 -4.16 -23.88 21.77
N ALA A 132 -5.46 -23.82 21.54
CA ALA A 132 -6.45 -23.57 22.58
C ALA A 132 -7.60 -24.59 22.50
N ALA A 133 -8.10 -25.02 23.64
CA ALA A 133 -9.25 -25.87 23.79
C ALA A 133 -10.20 -25.34 24.88
N CYS A 134 -11.47 -25.63 24.76
CA CYS A 134 -12.45 -25.37 25.81
C CYS A 134 -12.97 -26.71 26.29
N ASN A 135 -12.46 -27.19 27.41
CA ASN A 135 -12.79 -28.53 27.95
C ASN A 135 -14.27 -28.60 28.46
N THR A 136 -14.74 -29.79 28.70
CA THR A 136 -16.03 -29.99 29.38
C THR A 136 -16.01 -29.30 30.75
N GLY A 137 -16.99 -28.47 31.06
CA GLY A 137 -17.00 -27.63 32.26
C GLY A 137 -16.40 -26.24 32.07
N THR A 138 -16.18 -25.83 30.80
CA THR A 138 -15.68 -24.49 30.41
C THR A 138 -14.27 -24.15 30.91
N ALA A 139 -13.42 -25.13 31.15
CA ALA A 139 -12.01 -24.91 31.46
C ALA A 139 -11.22 -24.67 30.16
N LEU A 140 -10.60 -23.48 30.08
CA LEU A 140 -9.72 -23.11 28.97
C LEU A 140 -8.37 -23.82 29.17
N SER A 141 -7.94 -24.54 28.14
CA SER A 141 -6.59 -25.11 28.08
C SER A 141 -5.85 -24.44 26.93
N VAL A 142 -4.67 -23.92 27.21
CA VAL A 142 -3.78 -23.32 26.20
C VAL A 142 -2.44 -24.02 26.28
N SER A 143 -1.91 -24.41 25.14
CA SER A 143 -0.59 -25.05 25.06
C SER A 143 0.24 -24.39 23.95
N ALA A 144 1.50 -24.17 24.22
CA ALA A 144 2.48 -23.75 23.22
C ALA A 144 3.41 -24.92 22.89
N SER A 145 3.83 -24.99 21.64
CA SER A 145 4.84 -25.90 21.12
C SER A 145 5.78 -25.18 20.16
N THR A 146 6.96 -25.75 19.94
CA THR A 146 7.95 -25.14 19.07
C THR A 146 8.45 -26.12 18.01
N THR A 147 8.84 -25.60 16.86
CA THR A 147 9.58 -26.34 15.82
C THR A 147 11.09 -26.11 15.89
N VAL A 148 11.56 -25.32 16.87
CA VAL A 148 12.97 -24.94 17.05
C VAL A 148 13.44 -25.40 18.41
N SER A 149 14.47 -26.25 18.46
CA SER A 149 15.07 -26.70 19.73
C SER A 149 16.01 -25.66 20.31
N GLY A 150 16.17 -25.65 21.64
CA GLY A 150 17.00 -24.71 22.37
C GLY A 150 16.42 -23.30 22.45
N ALA A 151 15.12 -23.17 22.29
CA ALA A 151 14.43 -21.90 22.48
C ALA A 151 14.16 -21.63 23.97
N ASN A 152 13.86 -20.38 24.28
CA ASN A 152 13.37 -19.98 25.59
C ASN A 152 11.93 -19.48 25.45
N ILE A 153 11.08 -19.85 26.39
CA ILE A 153 9.71 -19.37 26.44
C ILE A 153 9.34 -18.99 27.87
N HIS A 154 8.71 -17.84 28.03
CA HIS A 154 8.14 -17.46 29.31
C HIS A 154 6.82 -16.73 29.12
N SER A 155 5.95 -16.87 30.08
CA SER A 155 4.66 -16.20 30.13
C SER A 155 4.44 -15.60 31.51
N GLY A 156 3.88 -14.41 31.54
CA GLY A 156 3.54 -13.74 32.79
C GLY A 156 2.37 -12.80 32.59
N GLY A 157 1.65 -12.56 33.66
CA GLY A 157 0.48 -11.71 33.60
C GLY A 157 -0.23 -11.56 34.93
N THR A 158 -1.47 -11.07 34.84
CA THR A 158 -2.32 -10.85 36.01
C THR A 158 -3.69 -11.50 35.80
N TRP A 159 -4.30 -11.95 36.88
CA TRP A 159 -5.61 -12.55 36.87
C TRP A 159 -6.44 -12.15 38.09
N GLY A 160 -7.76 -12.23 37.93
CA GLY A 160 -8.71 -11.97 39.01
C GLY A 160 -8.89 -10.51 39.39
N ALA A 161 -9.86 -10.26 40.25
CA ALA A 161 -10.19 -8.92 40.72
C ALA A 161 -9.09 -8.32 41.64
N ALA A 162 -8.24 -9.14 42.22
CA ALA A 162 -7.14 -8.73 43.10
C ALA A 162 -5.80 -8.55 42.35
N ASN A 163 -5.78 -8.61 41.00
CA ASN A 163 -4.60 -8.51 40.16
C ASN A 163 -3.45 -9.43 40.63
N GLN A 164 -3.76 -10.68 40.92
CA GLN A 164 -2.74 -11.66 41.25
C GLN A 164 -1.83 -11.89 40.04
N SER A 165 -0.53 -11.97 40.26
CA SER A 165 0.44 -12.19 39.20
C SER A 165 0.82 -13.67 39.09
N PHE A 166 1.16 -14.08 37.88
CA PHE A 166 1.77 -15.38 37.60
C PHE A 166 2.99 -15.20 36.71
N TYR A 167 3.90 -16.17 36.78
CA TYR A 167 5.05 -16.27 35.90
C TYR A 167 5.42 -17.73 35.71
N VAL A 168 5.60 -18.15 34.48
CA VAL A 168 6.08 -19.48 34.08
C VAL A 168 7.15 -19.31 33.00
N ALA A 169 8.17 -20.18 33.04
CA ALA A 169 9.26 -20.15 32.09
C ALA A 169 9.77 -21.56 31.79
N ASP A 170 10.27 -21.75 30.58
CA ASP A 170 11.06 -22.89 30.16
C ASP A 170 12.25 -22.37 29.35
N ASP A 171 13.43 -22.47 29.93
CA ASP A 171 14.68 -21.97 29.34
C ASP A 171 15.30 -22.94 28.33
N THR A 172 14.73 -24.13 28.20
CA THR A 172 15.16 -25.18 27.26
C THR A 172 13.97 -25.73 26.50
N PHE A 173 13.17 -24.84 25.93
CA PHE A 173 11.97 -25.21 25.22
C PHE A 173 12.31 -25.86 23.85
N ASP A 174 12.16 -27.15 23.80
CA ASP A 174 12.56 -28.00 22.68
C ASP A 174 11.37 -28.53 21.86
N THR A 175 11.69 -28.97 20.65
CA THR A 175 10.73 -29.70 19.80
C THR A 175 10.21 -30.96 20.54
N GLY A 176 8.89 -31.10 20.58
CA GLY A 176 8.22 -32.17 21.32
C GLY A 176 7.80 -31.78 22.73
N ASN A 177 8.29 -30.73 23.31
CA ASN A 177 7.82 -30.19 24.57
C ASN A 177 6.55 -29.35 24.40
N THR A 178 5.73 -29.34 25.43
CA THR A 178 4.57 -28.45 25.55
C THR A 178 4.74 -27.51 26.73
N PHE A 179 4.46 -26.26 26.50
CA PHE A 179 4.49 -25.21 27.52
C PHE A 179 3.05 -24.72 27.79
N ASP A 180 2.68 -24.59 29.06
CA ASP A 180 1.40 -24.02 29.46
C ASP A 180 1.57 -22.53 29.81
N PRO A 181 1.14 -21.62 28.92
CA PRO A 181 1.30 -20.20 29.17
C PRO A 181 0.38 -19.62 30.24
N LEU A 182 -0.60 -20.41 30.71
CA LEU A 182 -1.57 -19.99 31.73
C LEU A 182 -1.32 -20.60 33.12
N GLN A 183 -0.19 -21.32 33.29
CA GLN A 183 0.18 -21.97 34.56
C GLN A 183 -0.84 -22.97 35.10
N ASN A 184 -1.00 -24.11 34.36
CA ASN A 184 -1.88 -25.22 34.77
C ASN A 184 -3.32 -24.82 35.07
N GLY A 185 -3.95 -24.25 34.06
CA GLY A 185 -5.39 -24.07 34.05
C GLY A 185 -5.86 -23.54 35.39
N THR A 186 -5.49 -22.31 35.71
CA THR A 186 -6.21 -21.62 36.76
C THR A 186 -7.65 -21.55 36.28
N THR A 187 -8.42 -22.60 36.58
CA THR A 187 -9.84 -22.70 36.38
C THR A 187 -10.49 -21.63 37.22
N GLN A 188 -10.40 -20.40 36.74
CA GLN A 188 -11.05 -19.30 37.43
C GLN A 188 -11.75 -18.49 36.36
N SER A 189 -13.02 -18.41 36.47
CA SER A 189 -13.94 -17.54 35.73
C SER A 189 -13.53 -16.06 35.62
N THR A 190 -12.26 -15.76 35.72
CA THR A 190 -11.70 -14.44 35.87
C THR A 190 -10.87 -14.08 34.65
N ASN A 191 -11.00 -12.82 34.24
CA ASN A 191 -10.20 -12.25 33.18
C ASN A 191 -8.72 -12.35 33.51
N LEU A 192 -7.96 -13.02 32.64
CA LEU A 192 -6.52 -13.09 32.69
C LEU A 192 -5.96 -12.28 31.52
N THR A 193 -4.98 -11.44 31.78
CA THR A 193 -4.21 -10.74 30.74
C THR A 193 -2.74 -11.03 30.96
N GLY A 194 -2.01 -11.27 29.88
CA GLY A 194 -0.61 -11.62 29.98
C GLY A 194 0.17 -11.39 28.73
N THR A 195 1.48 -11.55 28.87
CA THR A 195 2.43 -11.51 27.77
C THR A 195 3.22 -12.80 27.78
N LEU A 196 3.38 -13.42 26.61
CA LEU A 196 4.28 -14.52 26.38
C LEU A 196 5.39 -14.04 25.47
N VAL A 197 6.63 -14.37 25.82
CA VAL A 197 7.80 -14.12 24.99
C VAL A 197 8.45 -15.45 24.66
N TYR A 198 8.68 -15.66 23.39
CA TYR A 198 9.38 -16.82 22.84
C TYR A 198 10.61 -16.33 22.08
N ALA A 199 11.78 -16.79 22.50
CA ALA A 199 13.06 -16.40 21.93
C ALA A 199 13.78 -17.63 21.36
N ARG A 200 14.22 -17.54 20.14
CA ARG A 200 14.94 -18.60 19.42
C ARG A 200 16.46 -18.41 19.54
N PRO A 201 17.25 -19.49 19.40
CA PRO A 201 18.71 -19.41 19.42
C PRO A 201 19.31 -18.54 18.32
N ASP A 202 18.60 -18.36 17.20
CA ASP A 202 19.03 -17.49 16.08
C ASP A 202 18.77 -15.98 16.30
N GLY A 203 18.27 -15.62 17.49
CA GLY A 203 17.93 -14.25 17.84
C GLY A 203 16.53 -13.80 17.46
N GLY A 204 15.72 -14.65 16.80
CA GLY A 204 14.31 -14.35 16.51
C GLY A 204 13.48 -14.34 17.79
N VAL A 205 12.62 -13.34 17.94
CA VAL A 205 11.73 -13.20 19.11
C VAL A 205 10.28 -13.04 18.65
N VAL A 206 9.38 -13.76 19.30
CA VAL A 206 7.93 -13.58 19.17
C VAL A 206 7.38 -13.12 20.50
N THR A 207 6.69 -12.01 20.51
CA THR A 207 5.95 -11.50 21.67
C THR A 207 4.46 -11.63 21.42
N VAL A 208 3.75 -12.23 22.36
CA VAL A 208 2.30 -12.45 22.31
C VAL A 208 1.64 -11.75 23.48
N GLU A 209 0.86 -10.73 23.22
CA GLU A 209 -0.04 -10.14 24.21
C GLU A 209 -1.39 -10.83 24.12
N PHE A 210 -1.91 -11.31 25.23
CA PHE A 210 -3.12 -12.12 25.24
C PHE A 210 -4.06 -11.81 26.37
N ARG A 211 -5.32 -12.16 26.14
CA ARG A 211 -6.37 -12.21 27.13
C ARG A 211 -6.99 -13.59 27.14
N ALA A 212 -7.17 -14.16 28.31
CA ALA A 212 -7.88 -15.41 28.53
C ALA A 212 -9.06 -15.19 29.48
N GLN A 213 -10.16 -15.88 29.19
CA GLN A 213 -11.39 -15.77 30.00
C GLN A 213 -12.20 -17.05 29.89
N GLU A 214 -12.73 -17.49 31.02
CA GLU A 214 -13.72 -18.55 31.13
C GLU A 214 -15.04 -17.93 31.59
N THR A 215 -16.13 -18.33 30.96
CA THR A 215 -17.49 -17.98 31.36
C THR A 215 -18.33 -19.25 31.44
N ALA A 216 -19.51 -19.19 32.04
CA ALA A 216 -20.42 -20.36 32.10
C ALA A 216 -20.81 -20.91 30.70
N ALA A 217 -20.62 -20.10 29.63
CA ALA A 217 -21.04 -20.47 28.28
C ALA A 217 -19.88 -20.80 27.34
N GLN A 218 -18.67 -20.24 27.57
CA GLN A 218 -17.57 -20.30 26.60
C GLN A 218 -16.22 -19.99 27.21
N CYS A 219 -15.17 -20.46 26.54
CA CYS A 219 -13.80 -20.02 26.75
C CYS A 219 -13.40 -19.00 25.69
N VAL A 220 -12.57 -18.04 26.09
CA VAL A 220 -11.99 -17.00 25.20
C VAL A 220 -10.50 -16.98 25.40
N PHE A 221 -9.73 -17.05 24.31
CA PHE A 221 -8.31 -16.78 24.25
C PHE A 221 -8.02 -15.96 23.01
N ALA A 222 -7.62 -14.71 23.19
CA ALA A 222 -7.44 -13.80 22.07
C ALA A 222 -6.30 -12.84 22.32
N GLY A 223 -5.68 -12.36 21.26
CA GLY A 223 -4.55 -11.46 21.40
C GLY A 223 -3.91 -11.05 20.09
N THR A 224 -2.68 -10.56 20.23
CA THR A 224 -1.82 -10.13 19.12
C THR A 224 -0.43 -10.70 19.31
N ALA A 225 0.16 -11.23 18.27
CA ALA A 225 1.55 -11.67 18.21
C ALA A 225 2.35 -10.77 17.28
N ILE A 226 3.59 -10.49 17.66
CA ILE A 226 4.57 -9.72 16.89
C ILE A 226 5.87 -10.53 16.87
N GLY A 227 6.41 -10.79 15.65
CA GLY A 227 7.65 -11.55 15.52
C GLY A 227 8.13 -11.75 14.08
#